data_441a797d291fce43d8a0256402b74b40
#
_entry.id   441a797d291fce43d8a0256402b74b40
#
_cell.length_a   1.000
_cell.length_b   1.000
_cell.length_c   1.000
_cell.angle_alpha   90.00
_cell.angle_beta   90.00
_cell.angle_gamma   90.00
#
_symmetry.space_group_name_H-M   'P 1'
#
loop_
_entity.id
_entity.type
_entity.pdbx_description
1 polymer ?
#
loop_
_entity_poly.entity_id
_entity_poly.type
_entity_poly.pdbx_seq_one_letter_code
_entity_poly.pdbx_strand_id
1 'polypeptide(L)'
;MAKFRDATDDTTVLPAGAPGRAPVTSDEVAAAHAAPDSAVHDRSIGDILAELRHLSVAQVEKVLAHQRERGVRFGEAAVALGLASKDDVIFALAQQFHYPYAPEEQRKLQGDLVALNEPFSARAENFRALRSQLMMRLFCDADSSGNGGRALAVISPNAGDGKTYTATNLAVTLAQLGGRTLLVDADMRSPRVHEVFQLGNQAGLSSILSGRADKQVIQQVAAIPSLFVLPVGTTPPNPQELVERPAFGLLLRELVSKFDHVVVDTPAAVHGADAAVIAAKCGAALVIARKDVSRSAALRELVASLAGAPVKLAGVVFNEF
;
A
#
# COMPACT_ATOMS: atom_id res chain seq x y z
N MET A 1 2.55 12.78 -61.84
CA MET A 1 2.62 11.48 -62.58
C MET A 1 3.98 10.87 -62.33
N ALA A 2 4.08 9.90 -61.46
CA ALA A 2 5.23 9.00 -61.34
C ALA A 2 4.72 7.67 -60.80
N LYS A 3 5.02 6.61 -61.53
CA LYS A 3 4.44 5.28 -61.48
C LYS A 3 5.00 4.42 -60.35
N PHE A 4 4.14 3.68 -59.65
CA PHE A 4 4.44 2.51 -58.84
C PHE A 4 5.15 1.44 -59.71
N ARG A 5 6.12 0.74 -59.13
CA ARG A 5 6.66 -0.53 -59.61
C ARG A 5 6.62 -1.52 -58.44
N ASP A 6 5.84 -2.57 -58.64
CA ASP A 6 5.87 -3.82 -57.88
C ASP A 6 7.21 -4.53 -58.08
N ALA A 7 7.73 -5.13 -57.02
CA ALA A 7 8.73 -6.18 -57.08
C ALA A 7 8.33 -7.29 -56.10
N THR A 8 7.96 -8.39 -56.69
CA THR A 8 7.65 -9.68 -56.08
C THR A 8 8.92 -10.47 -55.77
N ASP A 9 8.80 -11.30 -54.73
CA ASP A 9 9.55 -12.52 -54.41
C ASP A 9 11.04 -12.44 -54.10
N ASP A 10 11.37 -12.71 -52.86
CA ASP A 10 12.46 -13.62 -52.55
C ASP A 10 12.17 -14.39 -51.24
N THR A 11 12.03 -15.68 -51.38
CA THR A 11 11.78 -16.69 -50.38
C THR A 11 13.11 -17.04 -49.73
N THR A 12 13.36 -16.55 -48.48
CA THR A 12 14.47 -17.06 -47.70
C THR A 12 13.95 -17.85 -46.51
N VAL A 13 14.16 -19.13 -46.54
CA VAL A 13 13.87 -20.15 -45.55
C VAL A 13 14.71 -19.88 -44.29
N LEU A 14 14.06 -19.66 -43.14
CA LEU A 14 14.71 -19.65 -41.83
C LEU A 14 14.66 -21.05 -41.20
N PRO A 15 15.71 -21.47 -40.49
CA PRO A 15 15.76 -22.80 -39.87
C PRO A 15 14.88 -22.90 -38.62
N ALA A 16 14.22 -24.03 -38.52
CA ALA A 16 13.41 -24.44 -37.37
C ALA A 16 14.25 -24.71 -36.12
N GLY A 17 13.72 -24.34 -34.96
CA GLY A 17 14.03 -25.08 -33.76
C GLY A 17 14.50 -24.33 -32.52
N ALA A 18 13.56 -23.82 -31.72
CA ALA A 18 13.67 -23.86 -30.28
C ALA A 18 12.26 -24.14 -29.71
N PRO A 19 12.10 -25.04 -28.71
CA PRO A 19 10.77 -25.43 -28.22
C PRO A 19 10.12 -24.29 -27.44
N GLY A 20 8.98 -23.84 -27.95
CA GLY A 20 8.14 -22.86 -27.29
C GLY A 20 7.64 -23.43 -25.96
N ARG A 21 7.84 -22.66 -24.89
CA ARG A 21 7.23 -22.91 -23.59
C ARG A 21 5.71 -22.75 -23.77
N ALA A 22 4.97 -23.81 -23.45
CA ALA A 22 3.52 -23.84 -23.54
C ALA A 22 2.88 -22.68 -22.76
N PRO A 23 1.73 -22.15 -23.21
CA PRO A 23 1.00 -21.15 -22.43
C PRO A 23 0.58 -21.74 -21.10
N VAL A 24 0.77 -20.96 -20.01
CA VAL A 24 0.35 -21.33 -18.65
C VAL A 24 -1.16 -21.56 -18.68
N THR A 25 -1.60 -22.76 -18.34
CA THR A 25 -3.01 -23.13 -18.36
C THR A 25 -3.73 -22.51 -17.16
N SER A 26 -5.04 -22.31 -17.30
CA SER A 26 -5.94 -21.78 -16.25
C SER A 26 -5.84 -22.54 -14.93
N ASP A 27 -5.42 -23.80 -14.95
CA ASP A 27 -5.27 -24.66 -13.77
C ASP A 27 -4.00 -24.34 -12.95
N GLU A 28 -2.93 -23.84 -13.58
CA GLU A 28 -1.74 -23.36 -12.85
C GLU A 28 -1.98 -22.02 -12.15
N VAL A 29 -2.90 -21.20 -12.68
CA VAL A 29 -3.34 -19.97 -12.02
C VAL A 29 -4.29 -20.29 -10.85
N ALA A 30 -5.10 -21.35 -10.96
CA ALA A 30 -5.97 -21.81 -9.89
C ALA A 30 -5.19 -22.45 -8.71
N ALA A 31 -4.06 -23.12 -8.98
CA ALA A 31 -3.19 -23.69 -7.95
C ALA A 31 -2.45 -22.63 -7.12
N ALA A 32 -2.25 -21.43 -7.68
CA ALA A 32 -1.71 -20.29 -6.93
C ALA A 32 -2.75 -19.58 -6.04
N HIS A 33 -4.03 -19.98 -6.15
CA HIS A 33 -5.16 -19.48 -5.34
C HIS A 33 -5.57 -20.44 -4.22
N ALA A 34 -4.88 -21.56 -4.05
CA ALA A 34 -5.06 -22.39 -2.88
C ALA A 34 -4.49 -21.61 -1.68
N ALA A 35 -5.38 -21.04 -0.88
CA ALA A 35 -5.05 -20.54 0.44
C ALA A 35 -4.28 -21.63 1.20
N PRO A 36 -3.23 -21.28 1.97
CA PRO A 36 -2.60 -22.25 2.83
C PRO A 36 -3.66 -22.80 3.79
N ASP A 37 -3.72 -24.09 3.79
CA ASP A 37 -4.58 -25.02 4.45
C ASP A 37 -5.23 -24.52 5.75
N SER A 38 -6.52 -24.80 5.87
CA SER A 38 -7.45 -24.52 6.96
C SER A 38 -7.10 -25.17 8.34
N ALA A 39 -5.84 -25.50 8.58
CA ALA A 39 -5.35 -26.07 9.84
C ALA A 39 -4.85 -25.05 10.87
N VAL A 40 -4.94 -23.74 10.58
CA VAL A 40 -4.60 -22.63 11.51
C VAL A 40 -5.82 -22.19 12.33
N HIS A 41 -6.95 -22.87 12.19
CA HIS A 41 -8.20 -22.52 12.85
C HIS A 41 -8.15 -22.94 14.32
N ASP A 42 -8.41 -21.98 15.19
CA ASP A 42 -8.67 -22.15 16.63
C ASP A 42 -7.45 -22.27 17.57
N ARG A 43 -6.33 -21.62 17.26
CA ARG A 43 -5.28 -21.49 18.29
C ARG A 43 -5.77 -20.52 19.37
N SER A 44 -5.82 -21.01 20.61
CA SER A 44 -6.19 -20.15 21.74
C SER A 44 -5.11 -19.08 21.98
N ILE A 45 -5.49 -17.96 22.60
CA ILE A 45 -4.54 -16.92 23.03
C ILE A 45 -3.43 -17.54 23.91
N GLY A 46 -3.80 -18.55 24.70
CA GLY A 46 -2.86 -19.29 25.55
C GLY A 46 -1.77 -20.01 24.76
N ASP A 47 -2.15 -20.68 23.66
CA ASP A 47 -1.21 -21.39 22.80
C ASP A 47 -0.25 -20.43 22.10
N ILE A 48 -0.78 -19.31 21.59
CA ILE A 48 0.02 -18.29 20.90
C ILE A 48 1.00 -17.64 21.88
N LEU A 49 0.56 -17.29 23.09
CA LEU A 49 1.43 -16.71 24.13
C LEU A 49 2.49 -17.70 24.61
N ALA A 50 2.12 -18.97 24.77
CA ALA A 50 3.05 -20.02 25.18
C ALA A 50 4.17 -20.22 24.16
N GLU A 51 3.84 -20.21 22.88
CA GLU A 51 4.83 -20.27 21.80
C GLU A 51 5.69 -19.03 21.72
N LEU A 52 5.07 -17.83 21.74
CA LEU A 52 5.76 -16.55 21.63
C LEU A 52 6.81 -16.34 22.74
N ARG A 53 6.48 -16.75 23.97
CA ARG A 53 7.34 -16.56 25.15
C ARG A 53 8.04 -17.86 25.59
N HIS A 54 7.94 -18.93 24.82
CA HIS A 54 8.51 -20.23 25.12
C HIS A 54 8.15 -20.70 26.54
N LEU A 55 6.88 -20.54 26.94
CA LEU A 55 6.44 -20.90 28.29
C LEU A 55 6.48 -22.42 28.45
N SER A 56 7.04 -22.86 29.57
CA SER A 56 7.00 -24.28 29.97
C SER A 56 5.57 -24.67 30.37
N VAL A 57 5.28 -25.99 30.32
CA VAL A 57 3.99 -26.56 30.76
C VAL A 57 3.65 -26.13 32.19
N ALA A 58 4.63 -26.13 33.10
CA ALA A 58 4.44 -25.70 34.48
C ALA A 58 4.10 -24.19 34.59
N GLN A 59 4.62 -23.36 33.70
CA GLN A 59 4.26 -21.92 33.67
C GLN A 59 2.86 -21.71 33.14
N VAL A 60 2.45 -22.44 32.10
CA VAL A 60 1.08 -22.38 31.58
C VAL A 60 0.07 -22.83 32.64
N GLU A 61 0.38 -23.92 33.39
CA GLU A 61 -0.47 -24.39 34.52
C GLU A 61 -0.61 -23.33 35.62
N LYS A 62 0.49 -22.61 35.96
CA LYS A 62 0.43 -21.49 36.90
C LYS A 62 -0.49 -20.37 36.43
N VAL A 63 -0.44 -20.02 35.14
CA VAL A 63 -1.34 -19.00 34.54
C VAL A 63 -2.79 -19.46 34.64
N LEU A 64 -3.08 -20.72 34.30
CA LEU A 64 -4.41 -21.30 34.39
C LEU A 64 -4.95 -21.35 35.83
N ALA A 65 -4.08 -21.67 36.79
CA ALA A 65 -4.45 -21.66 38.22
C ALA A 65 -4.80 -20.23 38.67
N HIS A 66 -3.94 -19.25 38.35
CA HIS A 66 -4.18 -17.84 38.67
C HIS A 66 -5.46 -17.29 37.97
N GLN A 67 -5.70 -17.68 36.71
CA GLN A 67 -6.92 -17.34 35.98
C GLN A 67 -8.19 -17.82 36.73
N ARG A 68 -8.18 -19.09 37.18
CA ARG A 68 -9.31 -19.68 37.92
C ARG A 68 -9.51 -19.02 39.28
N GLU A 69 -8.43 -18.76 40.00
CA GLU A 69 -8.47 -18.17 41.34
C GLU A 69 -8.99 -16.73 41.32
N ARG A 70 -8.56 -15.94 40.33
CA ARG A 70 -8.88 -14.51 40.25
C ARG A 70 -10.04 -14.18 39.31
N GLY A 71 -10.52 -15.13 38.52
CA GLY A 71 -11.60 -14.89 37.55
C GLY A 71 -11.21 -13.95 36.40
N VAL A 72 -9.91 -13.83 36.11
CA VAL A 72 -9.36 -12.94 35.06
C VAL A 72 -9.13 -13.71 33.77
N ARG A 73 -8.84 -13.03 32.68
CA ARG A 73 -8.52 -13.68 31.39
C ARG A 73 -7.08 -14.23 31.41
N PHE A 74 -6.80 -15.24 30.56
CA PHE A 74 -5.48 -15.87 30.48
C PHE A 74 -4.34 -14.87 30.26
N GLY A 75 -4.52 -13.92 29.32
CA GLY A 75 -3.53 -12.86 29.07
C GLY A 75 -3.29 -11.96 30.28
N GLU A 76 -4.35 -11.59 31.00
CA GLU A 76 -4.24 -10.78 32.22
C GLU A 76 -3.50 -11.53 33.32
N ALA A 77 -3.79 -12.82 33.48
CA ALA A 77 -3.10 -13.69 34.42
C ALA A 77 -1.61 -13.83 34.08
N ALA A 78 -1.28 -14.03 32.79
CA ALA A 78 0.10 -14.13 32.32
C ALA A 78 0.90 -12.84 32.59
N VAL A 79 0.28 -11.67 32.37
CA VAL A 79 0.89 -10.37 32.69
C VAL A 79 1.07 -10.17 34.19
N ALA A 80 0.08 -10.51 35.00
CA ALA A 80 0.15 -10.39 36.46
C ALA A 80 1.26 -11.28 37.08
N LEU A 81 1.53 -12.43 36.45
CA LEU A 81 2.60 -13.33 36.84
C LEU A 81 3.98 -12.96 36.25
N GLY A 82 4.05 -11.89 35.44
CA GLY A 82 5.30 -11.48 34.78
C GLY A 82 5.79 -12.42 33.69
N LEU A 83 4.94 -13.34 33.20
CA LEU A 83 5.28 -14.33 32.17
C LEU A 83 5.05 -13.82 30.75
N ALA A 84 4.27 -12.76 30.58
CA ALA A 84 4.04 -12.04 29.33
C ALA A 84 3.93 -10.53 29.57
N SER A 85 4.23 -9.74 28.56
CA SER A 85 3.95 -8.30 28.55
C SER A 85 2.52 -8.01 28.05
N LYS A 86 2.03 -6.80 28.30
CA LYS A 86 0.74 -6.36 27.69
C LYS A 86 0.80 -6.40 26.16
N ASP A 87 1.96 -6.10 25.60
CA ASP A 87 2.20 -6.11 24.17
C ASP A 87 2.12 -7.51 23.57
N ASP A 88 2.63 -8.52 24.26
CA ASP A 88 2.50 -9.94 23.86
C ASP A 88 1.04 -10.39 23.81
N VAL A 89 0.24 -9.95 24.79
CA VAL A 89 -1.19 -10.27 24.81
C VAL A 89 -1.91 -9.62 23.64
N ILE A 90 -1.57 -8.36 23.32
CA ILE A 90 -2.11 -7.65 22.16
C ILE A 90 -1.68 -8.34 20.86
N PHE A 91 -0.42 -8.76 20.77
CA PHE A 91 0.09 -9.51 19.62
C PHE A 91 -0.65 -10.85 19.45
N ALA A 92 -0.83 -11.60 20.54
CA ALA A 92 -1.56 -12.87 20.50
C ALA A 92 -3.02 -12.70 20.08
N LEU A 93 -3.69 -11.65 20.58
CA LEU A 93 -5.04 -11.28 20.14
C LEU A 93 -5.06 -10.91 18.65
N ALA A 94 -4.12 -10.08 18.21
CA ALA A 94 -4.02 -9.69 16.81
C ALA A 94 -3.84 -10.90 15.89
N GLN A 95 -3.00 -11.86 16.28
CA GLN A 95 -2.81 -13.11 15.55
C GLN A 95 -4.10 -13.93 15.49
N GLN A 96 -4.83 -14.07 16.60
CA GLN A 96 -6.10 -14.80 16.64
C GLN A 96 -7.16 -14.19 15.71
N PHE A 97 -7.19 -12.86 15.60
CA PHE A 97 -8.11 -12.13 14.72
C PHE A 97 -7.53 -11.84 13.33
N HIS A 98 -6.40 -12.44 12.98
CA HIS A 98 -5.68 -12.18 11.71
C HIS A 98 -5.44 -10.68 11.44
N TYR A 99 -5.30 -9.91 12.51
CA TYR A 99 -5.04 -8.48 12.43
C TYR A 99 -3.51 -8.25 12.31
N PRO A 100 -3.03 -7.57 11.24
CA PRO A 100 -1.62 -7.28 11.06
C PRO A 100 -1.12 -6.36 12.19
N TYR A 101 -0.32 -6.91 13.07
CA TYR A 101 0.31 -6.22 14.19
C TYR A 101 1.79 -6.59 14.22
N ALA A 102 2.66 -5.61 14.05
CA ALA A 102 4.09 -5.85 14.04
C ALA A 102 4.63 -6.09 15.46
N PRO A 103 5.51 -7.09 15.68
CA PRO A 103 6.24 -7.24 16.94
C PRO A 103 7.02 -5.98 17.32
N GLU A 104 7.25 -5.76 18.62
CA GLU A 104 7.91 -4.55 19.13
C GLU A 104 9.27 -4.27 18.49
N GLU A 105 10.03 -5.32 18.19
CA GLU A 105 11.34 -5.22 17.54
C GLU A 105 11.25 -4.65 16.11
N GLN A 106 10.21 -5.00 15.37
CA GLN A 106 9.97 -4.48 14.02
C GLN A 106 9.39 -3.06 14.03
N ARG A 107 8.64 -2.70 15.07
CA ARG A 107 8.04 -1.36 15.22
C ARG A 107 9.08 -0.25 15.40
N LYS A 108 10.20 -0.53 16.08
CA LYS A 108 11.29 0.43 16.31
C LYS A 108 11.98 0.89 15.02
N LEU A 109 11.83 0.13 13.93
CA LEU A 109 12.47 0.40 12.66
C LEU A 109 11.68 1.36 11.74
N GLN A 110 10.41 1.65 12.06
CA GLN A 110 9.49 2.35 11.15
C GLN A 110 8.68 3.42 11.89
N GLY A 111 9.35 4.36 12.56
CA GLY A 111 8.73 5.35 13.45
C GLY A 111 7.54 6.13 12.89
N ASP A 112 7.46 6.32 11.58
CA ASP A 112 6.39 7.10 10.92
C ASP A 112 5.11 6.29 10.61
N LEU A 113 5.11 4.96 10.84
CA LEU A 113 3.95 4.09 10.58
C LEU A 113 3.07 3.91 11.82
N VAL A 114 2.38 4.97 12.22
CA VAL A 114 1.52 4.98 13.42
C VAL A 114 0.41 3.93 13.33
N ALA A 115 -0.18 3.73 12.15
CA ALA A 115 -1.24 2.74 11.94
C ALA A 115 -0.76 1.29 12.17
N LEU A 116 0.55 1.02 12.02
CA LEU A 116 1.15 -0.28 12.26
C LEU A 116 1.74 -0.36 13.67
N ASN A 117 2.47 0.67 14.09
CA ASN A 117 3.28 0.67 15.31
C ASN A 117 2.46 0.96 16.58
N GLU A 118 1.43 1.80 16.44
CA GLU A 118 0.55 2.23 17.54
C GLU A 118 -0.93 2.03 17.18
N PRO A 119 -1.37 0.80 16.83
CA PRO A 119 -2.69 0.58 16.24
C PRO A 119 -3.87 0.98 17.13
N PHE A 120 -3.63 1.15 18.43
CA PHE A 120 -4.66 1.57 19.41
C PHE A 120 -4.53 3.04 19.81
N SER A 121 -3.65 3.81 19.15
CA SER A 121 -3.53 5.25 19.38
C SER A 121 -4.67 6.02 18.74
N ALA A 122 -4.97 7.21 19.28
CA ALA A 122 -5.93 8.13 18.66
C ALA A 122 -5.54 8.51 17.22
N ARG A 123 -4.22 8.58 16.94
CA ARG A 123 -3.70 8.84 15.59
C ARG A 123 -4.05 7.70 14.61
N ALA A 124 -3.87 6.45 15.03
CA ALA A 124 -4.25 5.29 14.20
C ALA A 124 -5.78 5.26 13.97
N GLU A 125 -6.58 5.64 14.97
CA GLU A 125 -8.03 5.73 14.83
C GLU A 125 -8.47 6.80 13.82
N ASN A 126 -7.77 7.93 13.76
CA ASN A 126 -8.00 8.95 12.75
C ASN A 126 -7.76 8.40 11.32
N PHE A 127 -6.74 7.56 11.12
CA PHE A 127 -6.51 6.90 9.82
C PHE A 127 -7.60 5.87 9.50
N ARG A 128 -8.12 5.14 10.49
CA ARG A 128 -9.25 4.23 10.28
C ARG A 128 -10.52 4.99 9.90
N ALA A 129 -10.79 6.13 10.56
CA ALA A 129 -11.91 7.00 10.22
C ALA A 129 -11.78 7.56 8.80
N LEU A 130 -10.58 8.04 8.42
CA LEU A 130 -10.28 8.50 7.06
C LEU A 130 -10.50 7.38 6.04
N ARG A 131 -9.95 6.18 6.29
CA ARG A 131 -10.18 5.00 5.46
C ARG A 131 -11.66 4.73 5.25
N SER A 132 -12.45 4.68 6.34
CA SER A 132 -13.90 4.41 6.26
C SER A 132 -14.64 5.43 5.39
N GLN A 133 -14.28 6.70 5.49
CA GLN A 133 -14.84 7.74 4.63
C GLN A 133 -14.45 7.57 3.15
N LEU A 134 -13.19 7.21 2.89
CA LEU A 134 -12.72 6.98 1.52
C LEU A 134 -13.36 5.73 0.91
N MET A 135 -13.52 4.66 1.70
CA MET A 135 -14.24 3.46 1.27
C MET A 135 -15.65 3.81 0.80
N MET A 136 -16.43 4.54 1.60
CA MET A 136 -17.78 4.94 1.23
C MET A 136 -17.86 5.88 0.03
N ARG A 137 -16.86 6.75 -0.18
CA ARG A 137 -16.91 7.81 -1.20
C ARG A 137 -16.26 7.41 -2.53
N LEU A 138 -15.29 6.51 -2.52
CA LEU A 138 -14.46 6.20 -3.70
C LEU A 138 -14.50 4.74 -4.11
N PHE A 139 -14.42 3.84 -3.15
CA PHE A 139 -14.20 2.43 -3.44
C PHE A 139 -15.49 1.61 -3.48
N CYS A 140 -16.60 2.08 -2.85
CA CYS A 140 -17.90 1.41 -2.94
C CYS A 140 -18.65 1.67 -4.27
N ASP A 141 -18.35 2.77 -4.97
CA ASP A 141 -19.03 3.13 -6.23
C ASP A 141 -18.48 2.41 -7.48
N ALA A 142 -17.49 1.55 -7.32
CA ALA A 142 -16.79 0.90 -8.45
C ALA A 142 -17.71 -0.06 -9.24
N ASP A 143 -18.78 -0.58 -8.64
CA ASP A 143 -19.62 -1.62 -9.24
C ASP A 143 -20.78 -1.11 -10.09
N SER A 144 -21.17 0.16 -10.01
CA SER A 144 -22.44 0.62 -10.59
C SER A 144 -22.35 1.28 -11.97
N SER A 145 -21.15 1.66 -12.45
CA SER A 145 -21.04 2.49 -13.66
C SER A 145 -20.05 2.02 -14.71
N GLY A 146 -19.49 0.81 -14.59
CA GLY A 146 -18.54 0.27 -15.59
C GLY A 146 -17.25 1.11 -15.76
N ASN A 147 -17.09 2.14 -14.95
CA ASN A 147 -15.86 2.94 -14.90
C ASN A 147 -14.93 2.23 -13.92
N GLY A 148 -13.94 1.52 -14.45
CA GLY A 148 -12.96 0.74 -13.69
C GLY A 148 -12.47 1.48 -12.46
N GLY A 149 -12.06 0.73 -11.42
CA GLY A 149 -11.58 1.26 -10.14
C GLY A 149 -10.68 2.49 -10.30
N ARG A 150 -10.60 3.30 -9.27
CA ARG A 150 -9.82 4.54 -9.26
C ARG A 150 -8.60 4.38 -8.37
N ALA A 151 -7.47 4.93 -8.80
CA ALA A 151 -6.35 5.17 -7.90
C ALA A 151 -6.61 6.47 -7.12
N LEU A 152 -6.11 6.55 -5.89
CA LEU A 152 -6.19 7.74 -5.06
C LEU A 152 -4.84 8.45 -5.01
N ALA A 153 -4.72 9.62 -5.62
CA ALA A 153 -3.55 10.48 -5.47
C ALA A 153 -3.59 11.25 -4.14
N VAL A 154 -2.51 11.24 -3.38
CA VAL A 154 -2.33 12.04 -2.17
C VAL A 154 -1.48 13.25 -2.53
N ILE A 155 -2.08 14.43 -2.52
CA ILE A 155 -1.48 15.67 -3.01
C ILE A 155 -1.45 16.76 -1.92
N SER A 156 -0.54 17.72 -2.01
CA SER A 156 -0.54 18.90 -1.12
C SER A 156 0.04 20.13 -1.81
N PRO A 157 -0.27 21.35 -1.34
CA PRO A 157 0.34 22.55 -1.86
C PRO A 157 1.85 22.60 -1.62
N ASN A 158 2.35 22.21 -0.43
CA ASN A 158 3.75 22.39 -0.07
C ASN A 158 4.45 21.09 0.29
N ALA A 159 5.79 21.09 0.19
CA ALA A 159 6.60 20.07 0.80
C ALA A 159 6.46 20.12 2.35
N GLY A 160 6.47 18.95 3.00
CA GLY A 160 6.33 18.87 4.46
C GLY A 160 4.89 18.98 4.99
N ASP A 161 3.86 19.05 4.14
CA ASP A 161 2.46 19.02 4.58
C ASP A 161 2.01 17.63 5.07
N GLY A 162 2.80 16.57 4.87
CA GLY A 162 2.54 15.21 5.36
C GLY A 162 1.91 14.24 4.36
N LYS A 163 2.10 14.44 3.06
CA LYS A 163 1.60 13.55 2.01
C LYS A 163 2.05 12.10 2.20
N THR A 164 3.35 11.87 2.19
CA THR A 164 3.94 10.54 2.35
C THR A 164 3.51 9.88 3.66
N TYR A 165 3.52 10.64 4.77
CA TYR A 165 3.01 10.16 6.05
C TYR A 165 1.54 9.71 5.97
N THR A 166 0.69 10.50 5.31
CA THR A 166 -0.72 10.16 5.13
C THR A 166 -0.89 8.98 4.17
N ALA A 167 -0.17 8.96 3.04
CA ALA A 167 -0.25 7.90 2.05
C ALA A 167 0.18 6.54 2.62
N THR A 168 1.28 6.49 3.37
CA THR A 168 1.82 5.26 3.97
C THR A 168 0.88 4.71 5.04
N ASN A 169 0.42 5.54 5.98
CA ASN A 169 -0.49 5.12 7.04
C ASN A 169 -1.90 4.74 6.50
N LEU A 170 -2.39 5.46 5.49
CA LEU A 170 -3.63 5.10 4.80
C LEU A 170 -3.51 3.74 4.10
N ALA A 171 -2.41 3.49 3.38
CA ALA A 171 -2.16 2.22 2.71
C ALA A 171 -2.09 1.06 3.71
N VAL A 172 -1.45 1.26 4.87
CA VAL A 172 -1.45 0.29 5.98
C VAL A 172 -2.88 -0.01 6.44
N THR A 173 -3.70 1.03 6.72
CA THR A 173 -5.06 0.79 7.20
C THR A 173 -5.99 0.16 6.16
N LEU A 174 -5.78 0.43 4.87
CA LEU A 174 -6.50 -0.24 3.77
C LEU A 174 -6.11 -1.72 3.70
N ALA A 175 -4.80 -2.02 3.75
CA ALA A 175 -4.30 -3.39 3.74
C ALA A 175 -4.78 -4.22 4.94
N GLN A 176 -4.98 -3.58 6.10
CA GLN A 176 -5.55 -4.21 7.30
C GLN A 176 -7.00 -4.71 7.14
N LEU A 177 -7.72 -4.29 6.09
CA LEU A 177 -9.03 -4.84 5.74
C LEU A 177 -8.95 -6.20 5.01
N GLY A 178 -7.75 -6.65 4.63
CA GLY A 178 -7.53 -7.92 3.93
C GLY A 178 -7.49 -7.80 2.40
N GLY A 179 -7.91 -6.68 1.81
CA GLY A 179 -7.78 -6.41 0.37
C GLY A 179 -6.34 -6.14 -0.06
N ARG A 180 -5.98 -6.56 -1.28
CA ARG A 180 -4.65 -6.27 -1.85
C ARG A 180 -4.51 -4.77 -2.09
N THR A 181 -3.63 -4.14 -1.33
CA THR A 181 -3.38 -2.70 -1.39
C THR A 181 -2.02 -2.42 -2.00
N LEU A 182 -1.95 -1.53 -2.98
CA LEU A 182 -0.71 -1.03 -3.56
C LEU A 182 -0.49 0.43 -3.20
N LEU A 183 0.69 0.73 -2.67
CA LEU A 183 1.19 2.09 -2.54
C LEU A 183 2.23 2.35 -3.63
N VAL A 184 1.99 3.36 -4.45
CA VAL A 184 2.90 3.81 -5.50
C VAL A 184 3.60 5.08 -5.04
N ASP A 185 4.92 5.06 -4.98
CA ASP A 185 5.71 6.28 -4.81
C ASP A 185 5.90 6.95 -6.17
N ALA A 186 5.16 8.02 -6.41
CA ALA A 186 5.29 8.85 -7.61
C ALA A 186 5.99 10.20 -7.33
N ASP A 187 6.47 10.42 -6.09
CA ASP A 187 7.34 11.56 -5.78
C ASP A 187 8.77 11.28 -6.27
N MET A 188 8.96 11.40 -7.58
CA MET A 188 10.28 11.21 -8.21
C MET A 188 11.26 12.35 -7.90
N ARG A 189 10.85 13.39 -7.15
CA ARG A 189 11.71 14.52 -6.76
C ARG A 189 12.33 14.28 -5.39
N SER A 190 11.57 13.69 -4.46
CA SER A 190 11.98 13.45 -3.07
C SER A 190 11.39 12.13 -2.56
N PRO A 191 11.75 10.99 -3.17
CA PRO A 191 11.16 9.69 -2.84
C PRO A 191 11.50 9.29 -1.40
N ARG A 192 10.48 8.89 -0.62
CA ARG A 192 10.63 8.49 0.78
C ARG A 192 9.90 7.20 1.17
N VAL A 193 8.96 6.73 0.35
CA VAL A 193 8.16 5.54 0.68
C VAL A 193 9.03 4.32 0.94
N HIS A 194 10.08 4.12 0.14
CA HIS A 194 11.02 3.01 0.31
C HIS A 194 11.79 3.07 1.65
N GLU A 195 12.11 4.27 2.14
CA GLU A 195 12.75 4.47 3.45
C GLU A 195 11.79 4.08 4.58
N VAL A 196 10.52 4.53 4.49
CA VAL A 196 9.49 4.25 5.49
C VAL A 196 9.25 2.76 5.67
N PHE A 197 9.25 1.99 4.57
CA PHE A 197 9.05 0.53 4.62
C PHE A 197 10.35 -0.27 4.58
N GLN A 198 11.51 0.37 4.59
CA GLN A 198 12.85 -0.25 4.51
C GLN A 198 13.00 -1.19 3.33
N LEU A 199 12.52 -0.74 2.16
CA LEU A 199 12.55 -1.49 0.92
C LEU A 199 13.68 -1.02 0.00
N GLY A 200 14.07 -1.90 -0.93
CA GLY A 200 15.02 -1.52 -1.97
C GLY A 200 14.43 -0.48 -2.94
N ASN A 201 15.26 0.48 -3.39
CA ASN A 201 14.87 1.52 -4.36
C ASN A 201 15.76 1.52 -5.61
N GLN A 202 16.25 0.37 -6.03
CA GLN A 202 17.13 0.26 -7.21
C GLN A 202 16.34 0.29 -8.53
N ALA A 203 15.14 -0.31 -8.52
CA ALA A 203 14.20 -0.33 -9.63
C ALA A 203 12.79 0.00 -9.13
N GLY A 204 11.98 0.64 -9.96
CA GLY A 204 10.64 1.07 -9.56
C GLY A 204 9.89 1.75 -10.71
N LEU A 205 9.02 2.69 -10.37
CA LEU A 205 8.15 3.41 -11.29
C LEU A 205 8.94 4.07 -12.44
N SER A 206 10.06 4.72 -12.14
CA SER A 206 10.91 5.36 -13.16
C SER A 206 11.45 4.37 -14.18
N SER A 207 11.79 3.16 -13.74
CA SER A 207 12.26 2.08 -14.62
C SER A 207 11.18 1.59 -15.55
N ILE A 208 9.94 1.41 -15.03
CA ILE A 208 8.77 1.03 -15.84
C ILE A 208 8.51 2.09 -16.91
N LEU A 209 8.41 3.37 -16.50
CA LEU A 209 8.05 4.46 -17.41
C LEU A 209 9.13 4.76 -18.47
N SER A 210 10.37 4.38 -18.19
CA SER A 210 11.47 4.48 -19.16
C SER A 210 11.66 3.23 -20.02
N GLY A 211 10.82 2.19 -19.86
CA GLY A 211 10.91 0.94 -20.62
C GLY A 211 12.11 0.07 -20.24
N ARG A 212 12.70 0.27 -19.05
CA ARG A 212 13.87 -0.44 -18.54
C ARG A 212 13.53 -1.43 -17.41
N ALA A 213 12.23 -1.65 -17.13
CA ALA A 213 11.84 -2.54 -16.05
C ALA A 213 12.13 -3.99 -16.41
N ASP A 214 13.14 -4.55 -15.75
CA ASP A 214 13.22 -5.99 -15.54
C ASP A 214 12.36 -6.40 -14.34
N LYS A 215 11.95 -7.65 -14.32
CA LYS A 215 10.96 -8.33 -13.48
C LYS A 215 10.89 -7.87 -12.01
N GLN A 216 9.65 -7.77 -11.49
CA GLN A 216 9.30 -7.58 -10.06
C GLN A 216 9.83 -6.30 -9.39
N VAL A 217 9.35 -5.16 -9.85
CA VAL A 217 9.59 -3.86 -9.19
C VAL A 217 8.62 -3.59 -8.02
N ILE A 218 7.49 -4.31 -7.97
CA ILE A 218 6.53 -4.23 -6.86
C ILE A 218 7.01 -5.15 -5.75
N GLN A 219 7.16 -4.62 -4.54
CA GLN A 219 7.68 -5.32 -3.38
C GLN A 219 6.58 -5.50 -2.33
N GLN A 220 6.43 -6.70 -1.79
CA GLN A 220 5.52 -6.98 -0.69
C GLN A 220 6.13 -6.52 0.64
N VAL A 221 5.35 -5.90 1.50
CA VAL A 221 5.78 -5.52 2.86
C VAL A 221 5.68 -6.74 3.78
N ALA A 222 6.80 -7.22 4.29
CA ALA A 222 6.84 -8.45 5.09
C ALA A 222 5.92 -8.41 6.33
N ALA A 223 5.80 -7.26 6.99
CA ALA A 223 4.94 -7.08 8.16
C ALA A 223 3.44 -7.05 7.84
N ILE A 224 3.06 -6.84 6.57
CA ILE A 224 1.66 -6.70 6.14
C ILE A 224 1.51 -7.41 4.78
N PRO A 225 1.17 -8.72 4.76
CA PRO A 225 1.16 -9.52 3.53
C PRO A 225 0.23 -8.99 2.41
N SER A 226 -0.80 -8.24 2.74
CA SER A 226 -1.73 -7.61 1.79
C SER A 226 -1.25 -6.24 1.27
N LEU A 227 -0.13 -5.69 1.80
CA LEU A 227 0.45 -4.43 1.36
C LEU A 227 1.62 -4.64 0.41
N PHE A 228 1.54 -3.95 -0.71
CA PHE A 228 2.56 -3.91 -1.75
C PHE A 228 3.02 -2.47 -1.98
N VAL A 229 4.27 -2.30 -2.32
CA VAL A 229 4.87 -0.98 -2.60
C VAL A 229 5.54 -1.01 -3.96
N LEU A 230 5.26 0.00 -4.78
CA LEU A 230 6.02 0.31 -5.98
C LEU A 230 6.87 1.56 -5.69
N PRO A 231 8.17 1.41 -5.41
CA PRO A 231 9.06 2.54 -5.15
C PRO A 231 9.33 3.34 -6.43
N VAL A 232 9.93 4.51 -6.30
CA VAL A 232 10.35 5.32 -7.47
C VAL A 232 11.40 4.58 -8.31
N GLY A 233 12.33 3.90 -7.67
CA GLY A 233 13.56 3.43 -8.33
C GLY A 233 14.58 4.57 -8.46
N THR A 234 15.41 4.51 -9.47
CA THR A 234 16.39 5.57 -9.74
C THR A 234 15.67 6.86 -10.09
N THR A 235 16.01 7.94 -9.39
CA THR A 235 15.42 9.28 -9.62
C THR A 235 15.77 9.79 -11.01
N PRO A 236 14.77 10.07 -11.87
CA PRO A 236 15.02 10.56 -13.23
C PRO A 236 15.31 12.07 -13.23
N PRO A 237 16.04 12.59 -14.22
CA PRO A 237 16.28 14.03 -14.36
C PRO A 237 15.02 14.81 -14.81
N ASN A 238 14.03 14.12 -15.37
CA ASN A 238 12.83 14.69 -15.98
C ASN A 238 11.56 14.01 -15.46
N PRO A 239 11.20 14.19 -14.17
CA PRO A 239 10.06 13.50 -13.55
C PRO A 239 8.73 13.81 -14.21
N GLN A 240 8.48 15.09 -14.54
CA GLN A 240 7.21 15.56 -15.09
C GLN A 240 6.92 14.89 -16.44
N GLU A 241 7.86 14.85 -17.35
CA GLU A 241 7.68 14.26 -18.66
C GLU A 241 7.37 12.77 -18.58
N LEU A 242 7.91 12.07 -17.57
CA LEU A 242 7.62 10.65 -17.37
C LEU A 242 6.17 10.41 -16.94
N VAL A 243 5.66 11.21 -16.01
CA VAL A 243 4.26 11.06 -15.56
C VAL A 243 3.26 11.58 -16.60
N GLU A 244 3.65 12.48 -17.48
CA GLU A 244 2.83 12.95 -18.60
C GLU A 244 2.65 11.87 -19.70
N ARG A 245 3.59 10.95 -19.86
CA ARG A 245 3.53 9.91 -20.89
C ARG A 245 2.25 9.07 -20.77
N PRO A 246 1.69 8.63 -21.90
CA PRO A 246 0.54 7.70 -21.90
C PRO A 246 0.80 6.42 -21.12
N ALA A 247 2.05 5.96 -21.06
CA ALA A 247 2.48 4.76 -20.34
C ALA A 247 2.10 4.79 -18.86
N PHE A 248 2.16 5.95 -18.19
CA PHE A 248 1.76 6.07 -16.79
C PHE A 248 0.25 5.82 -16.60
N GLY A 249 -0.57 6.36 -17.49
CA GLY A 249 -2.02 6.10 -17.43
C GLY A 249 -2.38 4.64 -17.75
N LEU A 250 -1.63 3.99 -18.65
CA LEU A 250 -1.78 2.56 -18.93
C LEU A 250 -1.40 1.71 -17.71
N LEU A 251 -0.26 2.03 -17.09
CA LEU A 251 0.18 1.37 -15.88
C LEU A 251 -0.85 1.50 -14.75
N LEU A 252 -1.38 2.70 -14.49
CA LEU A 252 -2.39 2.90 -13.45
C LEU A 252 -3.64 2.05 -13.68
N ARG A 253 -4.13 1.95 -14.92
CA ARG A 253 -5.27 1.08 -15.25
C ARG A 253 -4.97 -0.40 -14.97
N GLU A 254 -3.76 -0.85 -15.31
CA GLU A 254 -3.33 -2.21 -15.02
C GLU A 254 -3.22 -2.46 -13.51
N LEU A 255 -2.67 -1.51 -12.75
CA LEU A 255 -2.56 -1.63 -11.30
C LEU A 255 -3.93 -1.67 -10.61
N VAL A 256 -4.85 -0.80 -11.03
CA VAL A 256 -6.22 -0.78 -10.50
C VAL A 256 -6.99 -2.06 -10.82
N SER A 257 -6.68 -2.75 -11.91
CA SER A 257 -7.30 -4.06 -12.22
C SER A 257 -6.74 -5.22 -11.39
N LYS A 258 -5.55 -5.06 -10.80
CA LYS A 258 -4.86 -6.11 -10.04
C LYS A 258 -4.93 -5.94 -8.53
N PHE A 259 -5.21 -4.75 -8.05
CA PHE A 259 -5.24 -4.39 -6.63
C PHE A 259 -6.60 -3.78 -6.27
N ASP A 260 -7.12 -4.14 -5.12
CA ASP A 260 -8.40 -3.63 -4.62
C ASP A 260 -8.29 -2.14 -4.27
N HIS A 261 -7.12 -1.72 -3.78
CA HIS A 261 -6.84 -0.33 -3.45
C HIS A 261 -5.48 0.09 -4.02
N VAL A 262 -5.44 1.23 -4.71
CA VAL A 262 -4.22 1.84 -5.21
C VAL A 262 -4.11 3.26 -4.66
N VAL A 263 -3.08 3.51 -3.84
CA VAL A 263 -2.74 4.83 -3.29
C VAL A 263 -1.46 5.32 -3.96
N VAL A 264 -1.43 6.58 -4.37
CA VAL A 264 -0.30 7.17 -5.09
C VAL A 264 0.21 8.38 -4.30
N ASP A 265 1.41 8.28 -3.74
CA ASP A 265 2.11 9.41 -3.15
C ASP A 265 2.71 10.30 -4.25
N THR A 266 2.61 11.62 -4.11
CA THR A 266 2.97 12.57 -5.16
C THR A 266 3.95 13.62 -4.68
N PRO A 267 4.69 14.31 -5.56
CA PRO A 267 5.42 15.51 -5.19
C PRO A 267 4.47 16.62 -4.77
N ALA A 268 4.99 17.63 -4.03
CA ALA A 268 4.22 18.81 -3.66
C ALA A 268 3.93 19.70 -4.89
N ALA A 269 2.74 20.30 -4.94
CA ALA A 269 2.33 21.15 -6.07
C ALA A 269 3.24 22.36 -6.30
N VAL A 270 3.90 22.85 -5.25
CA VAL A 270 4.89 23.94 -5.36
C VAL A 270 6.05 23.61 -6.30
N HIS A 271 6.33 22.35 -6.55
CA HIS A 271 7.43 21.90 -7.42
C HIS A 271 7.07 21.83 -8.91
N GLY A 272 5.80 21.93 -9.26
CA GLY A 272 5.34 21.85 -10.64
C GLY A 272 3.97 21.21 -10.81
N ALA A 273 3.62 20.91 -12.05
CA ALA A 273 2.32 20.33 -12.41
C ALA A 273 2.20 18.82 -12.11
N ASP A 274 3.27 18.15 -11.69
CA ASP A 274 3.33 16.70 -11.52
C ASP A 274 2.16 16.17 -10.69
N ALA A 275 1.88 16.80 -9.54
CA ALA A 275 0.81 16.39 -8.64
C ALA A 275 -0.57 16.44 -9.32
N ALA A 276 -0.86 17.50 -10.08
CA ALA A 276 -2.12 17.67 -10.80
C ALA A 276 -2.25 16.65 -11.94
N VAL A 277 -1.16 16.40 -12.70
CA VAL A 277 -1.11 15.39 -13.77
C VAL A 277 -1.33 13.98 -13.22
N ILE A 278 -0.65 13.64 -12.12
CA ILE A 278 -0.82 12.34 -11.46
C ILE A 278 -2.25 12.19 -10.97
N ALA A 279 -2.81 13.20 -10.28
CA ALA A 279 -4.19 13.19 -9.80
C ALA A 279 -5.20 13.01 -10.95
N ALA A 280 -5.01 13.68 -12.08
CA ALA A 280 -5.85 13.54 -13.26
C ALA A 280 -5.84 12.11 -13.80
N LYS A 281 -4.69 11.44 -13.83
CA LYS A 281 -4.55 10.06 -14.29
C LYS A 281 -5.06 9.04 -13.27
N CYS A 282 -5.00 9.35 -11.98
CA CYS A 282 -5.57 8.52 -10.92
C CYS A 282 -7.12 8.56 -10.89
N GLY A 283 -7.72 9.68 -11.31
CA GLY A 283 -9.17 9.89 -11.30
C GLY A 283 -9.75 10.29 -9.93
N ALA A 284 -8.95 10.26 -8.86
CA ALA A 284 -9.33 10.75 -7.53
C ALA A 284 -8.13 11.36 -6.80
N ALA A 285 -8.38 12.37 -5.97
CA ALA A 285 -7.37 13.05 -5.19
C ALA A 285 -7.82 13.32 -3.75
N LEU A 286 -6.91 13.09 -2.79
CA LEU A 286 -7.00 13.52 -1.40
C LEU A 286 -6.00 14.65 -1.18
N VAL A 287 -6.47 15.80 -0.73
CA VAL A 287 -5.62 16.96 -0.49
C VAL A 287 -5.17 16.97 0.96
N ILE A 288 -3.88 17.13 1.18
CA ILE A 288 -3.29 17.25 2.51
C ILE A 288 -2.85 18.68 2.73
N ALA A 289 -3.24 19.25 3.85
CA ALA A 289 -2.79 20.56 4.30
C ALA A 289 -2.26 20.44 5.72
N ARG A 290 -1.22 21.19 6.05
CA ARG A 290 -0.68 21.25 7.41
C ARG A 290 -1.36 22.38 8.16
N LYS A 291 -1.95 22.05 9.33
CA LYS A 291 -2.60 23.03 10.20
C LYS A 291 -1.62 24.11 10.59
N ASP A 292 -2.09 25.35 10.61
CA ASP A 292 -1.34 26.55 10.98
C ASP A 292 -0.09 26.88 10.11
N VAL A 293 0.16 26.07 9.04
CA VAL A 293 1.29 26.21 8.12
C VAL A 293 0.85 26.44 6.67
N SER A 294 -0.03 25.57 6.15
CA SER A 294 -0.48 25.64 4.76
C SER A 294 -1.38 26.87 4.55
N ARG A 295 -1.01 27.72 3.61
CA ARG A 295 -1.78 28.92 3.29
C ARG A 295 -3.07 28.56 2.56
N SER A 296 -4.20 29.12 2.99
CA SER A 296 -5.51 28.88 2.37
C SER A 296 -5.56 29.27 0.88
N ALA A 297 -4.76 30.26 0.47
CA ALA A 297 -4.62 30.64 -0.93
C ALA A 297 -3.99 29.52 -1.76
N ALA A 298 -2.87 28.94 -1.32
CA ALA A 298 -2.20 27.85 -2.01
C ALA A 298 -3.08 26.59 -2.07
N LEU A 299 -3.85 26.31 -1.02
CA LEU A 299 -4.81 25.21 -1.02
C LEU A 299 -5.91 25.43 -2.05
N ARG A 300 -6.48 26.64 -2.12
CA ARG A 300 -7.50 26.99 -3.13
C ARG A 300 -6.95 26.93 -4.55
N GLU A 301 -5.74 27.38 -4.78
CA GLU A 301 -5.07 27.31 -6.07
C GLU A 301 -4.86 25.86 -6.51
N LEU A 302 -4.38 24.98 -5.60
CA LEU A 302 -4.24 23.54 -5.88
C LEU A 302 -5.59 22.92 -6.24
N VAL A 303 -6.65 23.17 -5.46
CA VAL A 303 -7.99 22.64 -5.76
C VAL A 303 -8.51 23.19 -7.08
N ALA A 304 -8.30 24.48 -7.37
CA ALA A 304 -8.69 25.10 -8.65
C ALA A 304 -7.95 24.48 -9.84
N SER A 305 -6.69 24.11 -9.69
CA SER A 305 -5.92 23.44 -10.75
C SER A 305 -6.48 22.07 -11.15
N LEU A 306 -7.26 21.43 -10.27
CA LEU A 306 -7.93 20.17 -10.55
C LEU A 306 -9.32 20.33 -11.17
N ALA A 307 -9.92 21.52 -11.09
CA ALA A 307 -11.32 21.74 -11.49
C ALA A 307 -11.60 21.49 -12.98
N GLY A 308 -10.58 21.57 -13.84
CA GLY A 308 -10.68 21.25 -15.28
C GLY A 308 -10.36 19.81 -15.66
N ALA A 309 -9.96 18.98 -14.70
CA ALA A 309 -9.56 17.61 -14.96
C ALA A 309 -10.63 16.61 -14.45
N PRO A 310 -10.71 15.40 -14.99
CA PRO A 310 -11.65 14.37 -14.55
C PRO A 310 -11.21 13.74 -13.21
N VAL A 311 -11.07 14.57 -12.17
CA VAL A 311 -10.61 14.18 -10.84
C VAL A 311 -11.75 14.32 -9.82
N LYS A 312 -12.10 13.24 -9.15
CA LYS A 312 -13.00 13.27 -7.99
C LYS A 312 -12.20 13.72 -6.76
N LEU A 313 -12.48 14.90 -6.22
CA LEU A 313 -11.90 15.32 -4.95
C LEU A 313 -12.52 14.53 -3.80
N ALA A 314 -11.70 13.70 -3.16
CA ALA A 314 -12.14 12.84 -2.05
C ALA A 314 -12.36 13.63 -0.75
N GLY A 315 -11.59 14.71 -0.58
CA GLY A 315 -11.65 15.60 0.57
C GLY A 315 -10.34 16.34 0.81
N VAL A 316 -10.32 17.08 1.92
CA VAL A 316 -9.13 17.76 2.44
C VAL A 316 -8.88 17.24 3.85
N VAL A 317 -7.64 16.85 4.15
CA VAL A 317 -7.19 16.43 5.48
C VAL A 317 -6.26 17.49 6.03
N PHE A 318 -6.54 17.97 7.23
CA PHE A 318 -5.64 18.83 7.98
C PHE A 318 -4.77 17.97 8.90
N ASN A 319 -3.48 18.06 8.67
CA ASN A 319 -2.46 17.32 9.41
C ASN A 319 -1.93 18.20 10.55
N GLU A 320 -1.95 17.67 11.77
CA GLU A 320 -1.57 18.37 13.00
C GLU A 320 -0.29 17.77 13.59
N PHE A 321 0.89 18.03 12.99
CA PHE A 321 2.18 17.67 13.59
C PHE A 321 3.25 18.73 13.36
#